data_1079bb2dcb77f112c59c2cc51067a576
#
_entry.id   1079bb2dcb77f112c59c2cc51067a576
#
_cell.length_a   1.000
_cell.length_b   1.000
_cell.length_c   1.000
_cell.angle_alpha   90.00
_cell.angle_beta   90.00
_cell.angle_gamma   90.00
#
_symmetry.space_group_name_H-M   'P 1'
#
loop_
_entity.id
_entity.type
_entity.pdbx_description
1 polymer ?
#
loop_
_entity_poly.entity_id
_entity_poly.type
_entity_poly.pdbx_seq_one_letter_code
_entity_poly.pdbx_strand_id
1 'polypeptide(L)'
;MSALEDVQSNTAEGRWDAAFLFSFDAGDNAAVQAYTILRDAGIPVGLIMDPLGDFSSIAPLGLGFEVNVARQGLTADPRGGLNPAFPHFRLATGVEEWLAEVPPLMAPFGEANWGPAHTPLFFQRIGGILTEDPLVTVTQTAEGRGMVMLGEGSWRWRQVGYLRTGSHDLFDDFVGKLTQFLTSDPGVDRFRVESPRILNEDQRLQMQARAYDATLQPLQGADIALQLSDSTGAQFNYRFSSSTSGGYTLDAGRWPEGTYTWRAATEIGGTTFERKGALEVRAMELEQNGRAADHATLRRLSLAAGGVTVSPLQLDSLTEIMTNSGRFTPERNWSERLQDIIKWKVLLYILIGLLSTEWILRRWAGTY
;
A
#
# COMPACT_ATOMS: atom_id res chain seq x y z
N MET A 1 24.87 -9.72 -1.74
CA MET A 1 24.50 -8.30 -1.82
C MET A 1 24.21 -7.85 -0.40
N SER A 2 24.74 -6.74 0.06
CA SER A 2 24.39 -6.21 1.38
C SER A 2 22.99 -5.54 1.31
N ALA A 3 22.28 -5.45 2.44
CA ALA A 3 20.97 -4.78 2.49
C ALA A 3 21.05 -3.33 1.96
N LEU A 4 22.17 -2.65 2.15
CA LEU A 4 22.42 -1.30 1.63
C LEU A 4 22.56 -1.26 0.10
N GLU A 5 23.21 -2.24 -0.53
CA GLU A 5 23.30 -2.34 -1.99
C GLU A 5 21.90 -2.54 -2.61
N ASP A 6 21.05 -3.32 -1.96
CA ASP A 6 19.67 -3.51 -2.40
C ASP A 6 18.86 -2.21 -2.28
N VAL A 7 19.04 -1.43 -1.20
CA VAL A 7 18.39 -0.11 -1.04
C VAL A 7 18.85 0.83 -2.15
N GLN A 8 20.16 0.93 -2.41
CA GLN A 8 20.70 1.79 -3.46
C GLN A 8 20.19 1.43 -4.85
N SER A 9 20.21 0.13 -5.19
CA SER A 9 19.78 -0.37 -6.51
C SER A 9 18.30 -0.09 -6.75
N ASN A 10 17.42 -0.48 -5.82
CA ASN A 10 15.97 -0.31 -5.97
C ASN A 10 15.55 1.16 -5.95
N THR A 11 16.26 2.00 -5.17
CA THR A 11 16.06 3.45 -5.17
C THR A 11 16.45 4.08 -6.51
N ALA A 12 17.60 3.70 -7.06
CA ALA A 12 18.05 4.20 -8.36
C ALA A 12 17.12 3.78 -9.51
N GLU A 13 16.50 2.61 -9.41
CA GLU A 13 15.51 2.12 -10.38
C GLU A 13 14.10 2.69 -10.21
N GLY A 14 13.87 3.52 -9.19
CA GLY A 14 12.56 4.15 -8.92
C GLY A 14 11.45 3.14 -8.60
N ARG A 15 11.79 2.02 -7.96
CA ARG A 15 10.85 0.91 -7.69
C ARG A 15 9.97 1.13 -6.46
N TRP A 16 10.33 2.06 -5.59
CA TRP A 16 9.65 2.24 -4.32
C TRP A 16 8.93 3.57 -4.23
N ASP A 17 7.67 3.53 -3.84
CA ASP A 17 6.83 4.70 -3.59
C ASP A 17 6.93 5.16 -2.13
N ALA A 18 7.28 4.27 -1.20
CA ALA A 18 7.55 4.55 0.22
C ALA A 18 8.39 3.41 0.82
N ALA A 19 9.01 3.66 1.96
CA ALA A 19 9.77 2.67 2.71
C ALA A 19 9.43 2.70 4.21
N PHE A 20 9.48 1.52 4.86
CA PHE A 20 9.41 1.41 6.32
C PHE A 20 10.72 0.82 6.83
N LEU A 21 11.39 1.55 7.72
CA LEU A 21 12.59 1.10 8.41
C LEU A 21 12.20 0.65 9.82
N PHE A 22 12.35 -0.66 10.05
CA PHE A 22 12.08 -1.28 11.35
C PHE A 22 13.35 -1.32 12.19
N SER A 23 13.20 -1.25 13.52
CA SER A 23 14.30 -1.20 14.49
C SER A 23 15.31 -0.09 14.14
N PHE A 24 14.80 1.10 13.81
CA PHE A 24 15.66 2.19 13.40
C PHE A 24 16.45 2.72 14.61
N ASP A 25 17.75 2.57 14.52
CA ASP A 25 18.71 3.12 15.49
C ASP A 25 19.57 4.20 14.83
N ALA A 26 19.51 5.42 15.34
CA ALA A 26 20.32 6.53 14.85
C ALA A 26 21.83 6.38 15.13
N GLY A 27 22.21 5.47 16.01
CA GLY A 27 23.60 5.05 16.25
C GLY A 27 24.10 4.01 15.24
N ASP A 28 23.22 3.35 14.49
CA ASP A 28 23.61 2.40 13.44
C ASP A 28 23.88 3.10 12.12
N ASN A 29 25.15 3.12 11.71
CA ASN A 29 25.57 3.74 10.45
C ASN A 29 24.84 3.16 9.22
N ALA A 30 24.50 1.87 9.21
CA ALA A 30 23.82 1.25 8.07
C ALA A 30 22.37 1.72 7.97
N ALA A 31 21.66 1.79 9.11
CA ALA A 31 20.30 2.31 9.18
C ALA A 31 20.24 3.80 8.76
N VAL A 32 21.18 4.60 9.24
CA VAL A 32 21.30 6.02 8.89
C VAL A 32 21.61 6.23 7.41
N GLN A 33 22.50 5.43 6.82
CA GLN A 33 22.79 5.48 5.39
C GLN A 33 21.56 5.09 4.56
N ALA A 34 20.84 4.03 4.93
CA ALA A 34 19.62 3.63 4.25
C ALA A 34 18.56 4.75 4.29
N TYR A 35 18.33 5.35 5.46
CA TYR A 35 17.44 6.50 5.61
C TYR A 35 17.85 7.67 4.71
N THR A 36 19.15 8.01 4.71
CA THR A 36 19.69 9.15 3.94
C THR A 36 19.49 8.94 2.43
N ILE A 37 19.77 7.73 1.93
CA ILE A 37 19.56 7.38 0.51
C ILE A 37 18.09 7.55 0.12
N LEU A 38 17.17 7.04 0.94
CA LEU A 38 15.73 7.13 0.68
C LEU A 38 15.26 8.58 0.69
N ARG A 39 15.65 9.35 1.72
CA ARG A 39 15.31 10.77 1.85
C ARG A 39 15.83 11.59 0.67
N ASP A 40 17.09 11.43 0.29
CA ASP A 40 17.71 12.20 -0.79
C ASP A 40 17.13 11.83 -2.16
N ALA A 41 16.55 10.63 -2.29
CA ALA A 41 15.75 10.22 -3.44
C ALA A 41 14.29 10.72 -3.40
N GLY A 42 13.86 11.39 -2.33
CA GLY A 42 12.49 11.87 -2.15
C GLY A 42 11.49 10.76 -1.85
N ILE A 43 11.95 9.59 -1.40
CA ILE A 43 11.08 8.47 -1.03
C ILE A 43 10.59 8.69 0.42
N PRO A 44 9.27 8.75 0.66
CA PRO A 44 8.71 8.87 1.99
C PRO A 44 9.09 7.70 2.88
N VAL A 45 9.48 8.00 4.13
CA VAL A 45 9.97 6.98 5.06
C VAL A 45 9.11 6.93 6.32
N GLY A 46 8.68 5.73 6.68
CA GLY A 46 8.14 5.41 7.99
C GLY A 46 9.23 4.81 8.89
N LEU A 47 9.53 5.45 10.00
CA LEU A 47 10.50 4.99 10.98
C LEU A 47 9.80 4.30 12.14
N ILE A 48 10.17 3.06 12.43
CA ILE A 48 9.82 2.34 13.65
C ILE A 48 11.09 2.28 14.49
N MET A 49 11.11 3.07 15.58
CA MET A 49 12.30 3.30 16.38
C MET A 49 12.64 2.08 17.23
N ASP A 50 13.94 1.73 17.28
CA ASP A 50 14.44 0.79 18.30
C ASP A 50 14.32 1.45 19.68
N PRO A 51 13.60 0.85 20.64
CA PRO A 51 13.43 1.43 21.97
C PRO A 51 14.72 1.53 22.79
N LEU A 52 15.74 0.79 22.42
CA LEU A 52 17.06 0.76 23.08
C LEU A 52 18.15 1.45 22.26
N GLY A 53 17.80 2.02 21.09
CA GLY A 53 18.72 2.70 20.19
C GLY A 53 19.32 3.98 20.75
N ASP A 54 20.29 4.54 20.03
CA ASP A 54 20.94 5.80 20.38
C ASP A 54 20.10 7.01 19.93
N PHE A 55 19.29 7.53 20.82
CA PHE A 55 18.46 8.72 20.55
C PHE A 55 19.27 10.03 20.53
N SER A 56 20.50 10.06 21.07
CA SER A 56 21.34 11.25 21.01
C SER A 56 21.80 11.61 19.60
N SER A 57 21.84 10.61 18.71
CA SER A 57 22.23 10.74 17.31
C SER A 57 21.08 11.12 16.37
N ILE A 58 19.87 11.37 16.88
CA ILE A 58 18.70 11.75 16.05
C ILE A 58 18.78 13.17 15.52
N ALA A 59 19.23 14.13 16.32
CA ALA A 59 19.21 15.55 15.98
C ALA A 59 19.91 15.87 14.63
N PRO A 60 21.08 15.29 14.30
CA PRO A 60 21.74 15.52 13.00
C PRO A 60 20.94 15.02 11.78
N LEU A 61 19.99 14.09 11.96
CA LEU A 61 19.18 13.54 10.88
C LEU A 61 18.06 14.49 10.42
N GLY A 62 17.77 15.54 11.18
CA GLY A 62 16.74 16.52 10.84
C GLY A 62 15.31 15.96 10.93
N LEU A 63 15.08 14.92 11.74
CA LEU A 63 13.79 14.28 11.89
C LEU A 63 12.73 15.16 12.60
N GLY A 64 13.16 16.27 13.20
CA GLY A 64 12.26 17.23 13.84
C GLY A 64 11.71 16.79 15.21
N PHE A 65 12.34 15.82 15.84
CA PHE A 65 12.04 15.44 17.22
C PHE A 65 13.32 15.04 17.97
N GLU A 66 13.24 15.02 19.28
CA GLU A 66 14.32 14.61 20.19
C GLU A 66 13.74 13.75 21.29
N VAL A 67 14.51 12.76 21.76
CA VAL A 67 14.11 11.90 22.87
C VAL A 67 15.12 12.02 23.99
N ASN A 68 14.67 12.49 25.15
CA ASN A 68 15.46 12.55 26.38
C ASN A 68 15.22 11.24 27.15
N VAL A 69 16.10 10.25 26.94
CA VAL A 69 16.02 8.97 27.63
C VAL A 69 16.37 9.16 29.10
N ALA A 70 15.42 8.94 30.00
CA ALA A 70 15.63 9.12 31.44
C ALA A 70 16.61 8.09 32.02
N ARG A 71 16.63 6.88 31.48
CA ARG A 71 17.56 5.81 31.86
C ARG A 71 17.82 4.86 30.69
N GLN A 72 19.07 4.79 30.27
CA GLN A 72 19.50 3.87 29.21
C GLN A 72 19.23 2.41 29.59
N GLY A 73 18.82 1.61 28.59
CA GLY A 73 18.54 0.17 28.75
C GLY A 73 17.19 -0.14 29.41
N LEU A 74 16.38 0.87 29.75
CA LEU A 74 15.00 0.66 30.19
C LEU A 74 14.01 1.07 29.09
N THR A 75 12.93 0.31 29.02
CA THR A 75 11.80 0.58 28.12
C THR A 75 10.55 0.88 28.94
N ALA A 76 9.65 1.65 28.34
CA ALA A 76 8.28 1.80 28.77
C ALA A 76 7.36 0.94 27.88
N ASP A 77 6.20 0.60 28.42
CA ASP A 77 5.21 -0.23 27.73
C ASP A 77 3.91 0.58 27.49
N PRO A 78 3.93 1.67 26.68
CA PRO A 78 2.74 2.44 26.38
C PRO A 78 1.82 1.68 25.42
N ARG A 79 0.51 1.84 25.61
CA ARG A 79 -0.51 1.47 24.60
C ARG A 79 -0.81 2.68 23.73
N GLY A 80 -1.27 2.43 22.51
CA GLY A 80 -1.78 3.49 21.66
C GLY A 80 -3.15 3.99 22.14
N GLY A 81 -3.36 5.30 22.10
CA GLY A 81 -4.66 5.93 22.24
C GLY A 81 -4.91 6.84 21.05
N LEU A 82 -6.07 6.71 20.41
CA LEU A 82 -6.39 7.46 19.20
C LEU A 82 -6.46 8.98 19.50
N ASN A 83 -5.87 9.78 18.61
CA ASN A 83 -6.11 11.22 18.59
C ASN A 83 -7.39 11.53 17.80
N PRO A 84 -8.48 11.94 18.46
CA PRO A 84 -9.76 12.22 17.78
C PRO A 84 -9.67 13.45 16.85
N ALA A 85 -8.70 14.33 17.08
CA ALA A 85 -8.46 15.54 16.29
C ALA A 85 -7.47 15.33 15.12
N PHE A 86 -7.04 14.09 14.85
CA PHE A 86 -6.10 13.81 13.76
C PHE A 86 -6.71 14.17 12.38
N PRO A 87 -6.05 15.06 11.59
CA PRO A 87 -6.68 15.70 10.44
C PRO A 87 -6.51 14.97 9.11
N HIS A 88 -5.52 14.05 8.98
CA HIS A 88 -5.08 13.58 7.67
C HIS A 88 -5.93 12.43 7.11
N PHE A 89 -6.40 11.52 7.95
CA PHE A 89 -7.28 10.41 7.56
C PHE A 89 -8.06 9.86 8.76
N ARG A 90 -9.07 9.05 8.49
CA ARG A 90 -9.86 8.37 9.51
C ARG A 90 -9.56 6.89 9.50
N LEU A 91 -9.31 6.30 10.67
CA LEU A 91 -9.21 4.87 10.85
C LEU A 91 -10.60 4.24 10.96
N ALA A 92 -10.66 2.93 10.74
CA ALA A 92 -11.90 2.18 10.82
C ALA A 92 -12.57 2.31 12.20
N THR A 93 -13.91 2.19 12.24
CA THR A 93 -14.65 2.15 13.49
C THR A 93 -14.22 0.97 14.34
N GLY A 94 -14.05 1.17 15.66
CA GLY A 94 -13.59 0.13 16.59
C GLY A 94 -12.08 0.11 16.81
N VAL A 95 -11.30 1.00 16.16
CA VAL A 95 -9.85 1.06 16.34
C VAL A 95 -9.47 1.48 17.77
N GLU A 96 -10.26 2.29 18.44
CA GLU A 96 -9.96 2.74 19.81
C GLU A 96 -10.08 1.58 20.81
N GLU A 97 -11.12 0.79 20.71
CA GLU A 97 -11.31 -0.43 21.50
C GLU A 97 -10.23 -1.45 21.21
N TRP A 98 -9.89 -1.63 19.94
CA TRP A 98 -8.82 -2.51 19.52
C TRP A 98 -7.47 -2.08 20.09
N LEU A 99 -7.11 -0.78 20.06
CA LEU A 99 -5.87 -0.27 20.66
C LEU A 99 -5.80 -0.48 22.18
N ALA A 100 -6.95 -0.50 22.86
CA ALA A 100 -6.99 -0.81 24.30
C ALA A 100 -6.70 -2.30 24.59
N GLU A 101 -6.98 -3.19 23.66
CA GLU A 101 -6.85 -4.64 23.82
C GLU A 101 -5.52 -5.21 23.33
N VAL A 102 -4.91 -4.60 22.30
CA VAL A 102 -3.63 -5.07 21.76
C VAL A 102 -2.47 -4.86 22.76
N PRO A 103 -1.37 -5.63 22.62
CA PRO A 103 -0.22 -5.45 23.49
C PRO A 103 0.38 -4.06 23.42
N PRO A 104 0.98 -3.55 24.50
CA PRO A 104 1.73 -2.29 24.46
C PRO A 104 2.92 -2.42 23.51
N LEU A 105 3.36 -1.29 22.97
CA LEU A 105 4.66 -1.20 22.31
C LEU A 105 5.77 -1.15 23.37
N MET A 106 6.96 -1.56 22.96
CA MET A 106 8.18 -1.25 23.72
C MET A 106 8.68 0.10 23.22
N ALA A 107 8.67 1.12 24.07
CA ALA A 107 9.14 2.46 23.76
C ALA A 107 10.32 2.85 24.65
N PRO A 108 11.15 3.86 24.29
CA PRO A 108 12.21 4.34 25.16
C PRO A 108 11.62 4.91 26.46
N PHE A 109 12.31 4.66 27.57
CA PHE A 109 11.91 5.23 28.85
C PHE A 109 12.43 6.65 28.98
N GLY A 110 11.59 7.64 28.67
CA GLY A 110 11.95 9.05 28.64
C GLY A 110 10.85 9.94 28.07
N GLU A 111 11.19 11.20 27.83
CA GLU A 111 10.30 12.19 27.24
C GLU A 111 10.71 12.51 25.81
N ALA A 112 9.75 12.56 24.89
CA ALA A 112 10.00 12.96 23.52
C ALA A 112 9.47 14.37 23.25
N ASN A 113 10.34 15.24 22.74
CA ASN A 113 10.00 16.60 22.33
C ASN A 113 9.78 16.61 20.82
N TRP A 114 8.56 16.89 20.39
CA TRP A 114 8.16 16.86 18.99
C TRP A 114 8.06 18.28 18.42
N GLY A 115 8.68 18.48 17.28
CA GLY A 115 8.57 19.74 16.54
C GLY A 115 7.17 19.91 15.89
N PRO A 116 6.86 21.13 15.41
CA PRO A 116 5.53 21.49 14.91
C PRO A 116 5.11 20.77 13.63
N ALA A 117 6.05 20.15 12.91
CA ALA A 117 5.74 19.35 11.73
C ALA A 117 5.11 17.99 12.05
N HIS A 118 5.24 17.52 13.30
CA HIS A 118 4.70 16.25 13.73
C HIS A 118 3.23 16.37 14.15
N THR A 119 2.38 15.60 13.54
CA THR A 119 0.96 15.48 13.89
C THR A 119 0.72 14.11 14.54
N PRO A 120 0.36 14.06 15.84
CA PRO A 120 0.10 12.80 16.52
C PRO A 120 -1.10 12.06 15.93
N LEU A 121 -0.90 10.80 15.54
CA LEU A 121 -1.97 9.86 15.23
C LEU A 121 -2.41 9.10 16.49
N PHE A 122 -1.44 8.59 17.24
CA PHE A 122 -1.66 7.97 18.53
C PHE A 122 -0.87 8.67 19.62
N PHE A 123 -1.51 8.88 20.76
CA PHE A 123 -0.88 9.26 22.01
C PHE A 123 -0.54 8.03 22.83
N GLN A 124 0.35 8.19 23.81
CA GLN A 124 0.68 7.15 24.76
C GLN A 124 -0.44 7.00 25.80
N ARG A 125 -0.79 5.76 26.10
CA ARG A 125 -1.67 5.39 27.22
C ARG A 125 -0.87 4.58 28.23
N ILE A 126 -0.65 5.13 29.40
CA ILE A 126 0.16 4.54 30.47
C ILE A 126 -0.74 4.32 31.68
N GLY A 127 -0.79 3.08 32.20
CA GLY A 127 -1.64 2.76 33.34
C GLY A 127 -3.14 3.02 33.12
N GLY A 128 -3.60 3.01 31.87
CA GLY A 128 -4.99 3.32 31.48
C GLY A 128 -5.28 4.80 31.23
N ILE A 129 -4.35 5.70 31.55
CA ILE A 129 -4.48 7.15 31.34
C ILE A 129 -3.90 7.52 29.99
N LEU A 130 -4.70 8.22 29.17
CA LEU A 130 -4.23 8.84 27.93
C LEU A 130 -3.39 10.06 28.27
N THR A 131 -2.16 10.10 27.79
CA THR A 131 -1.26 11.26 27.93
C THR A 131 -1.34 12.15 26.69
N GLU A 132 -0.67 13.27 26.70
CA GLU A 132 -0.45 14.12 25.52
C GLU A 132 0.84 13.77 24.77
N ASP A 133 1.57 12.74 25.23
CA ASP A 133 2.82 12.31 24.62
C ASP A 133 2.55 11.48 23.36
N PRO A 134 3.04 11.89 22.19
CA PRO A 134 2.87 11.15 20.96
C PRO A 134 3.57 9.78 20.98
N LEU A 135 2.90 8.75 20.48
CA LEU A 135 3.45 7.41 20.26
C LEU A 135 3.68 7.12 18.79
N VAL A 136 2.73 7.55 17.96
CA VAL A 136 2.83 7.47 16.50
C VAL A 136 2.50 8.84 15.94
N THR A 137 3.40 9.39 15.14
CA THR A 137 3.24 10.69 14.50
C THR A 137 3.40 10.56 12.99
N VAL A 138 2.78 11.48 12.27
CA VAL A 138 3.05 11.67 10.85
C VAL A 138 3.57 13.09 10.62
N THR A 139 4.39 13.27 9.59
CA THR A 139 4.88 14.57 9.15
C THR A 139 4.43 14.85 7.73
N GLN A 140 4.12 16.11 7.47
CA GLN A 140 3.87 16.61 6.12
C GLN A 140 4.59 17.95 5.98
N THR A 141 5.65 17.95 5.18
CA THR A 141 6.49 19.13 4.91
C THR A 141 6.55 19.38 3.40
N ALA A 142 7.19 20.46 3.00
CA ALA A 142 7.47 20.73 1.58
C ALA A 142 8.40 19.67 0.96
N GLU A 143 9.21 19.01 1.79
CA GLU A 143 10.18 17.97 1.38
C GLU A 143 9.55 16.58 1.24
N GLY A 144 8.35 16.38 1.79
CA GLY A 144 7.66 15.11 1.70
C GLY A 144 6.85 14.74 2.95
N ARG A 145 6.43 13.50 2.98
CA ARG A 145 5.70 12.89 4.10
C ARG A 145 6.57 11.88 4.82
N GLY A 146 6.36 11.77 6.11
CA GLY A 146 7.05 10.80 6.95
C GLY A 146 6.14 10.27 8.04
N MET A 147 6.59 9.22 8.72
CA MET A 147 5.95 8.67 9.92
C MET A 147 7.02 8.26 10.91
N VAL A 148 6.76 8.50 12.17
CA VAL A 148 7.60 7.99 13.26
C VAL A 148 6.71 7.24 14.25
N MET A 149 7.05 5.99 14.53
CA MET A 149 6.52 5.19 15.63
C MET A 149 7.61 5.09 16.70
N LEU A 150 7.33 5.66 17.87
CA LEU A 150 8.27 5.69 18.97
C LEU A 150 8.25 4.35 19.73
N GLY A 151 8.82 3.32 19.14
CA GLY A 151 8.92 2.01 19.74
C GLY A 151 8.55 0.87 18.80
N GLU A 152 8.74 -0.34 19.28
CA GLU A 152 8.57 -1.58 18.54
C GLU A 152 7.46 -2.46 19.08
N GLY A 153 7.11 -3.50 18.29
CA GLY A 153 6.19 -4.55 18.67
C GLY A 153 4.80 -4.45 18.05
N SER A 154 4.58 -3.53 17.11
CA SER A 154 3.30 -3.38 16.39
C SER A 154 2.90 -4.64 15.59
N TRP A 155 3.84 -5.49 15.20
CA TRP A 155 3.55 -6.79 14.57
C TRP A 155 2.70 -7.71 15.47
N ARG A 156 2.81 -7.59 16.80
CA ARG A 156 1.97 -8.30 17.77
C ARG A 156 0.51 -7.87 17.70
N TRP A 157 0.24 -6.61 17.28
CA TRP A 157 -1.11 -6.09 17.13
C TRP A 157 -1.91 -6.86 16.09
N ARG A 158 -1.26 -7.23 14.98
CA ARG A 158 -1.89 -8.04 13.94
C ARG A 158 -2.27 -9.43 14.44
N GLN A 159 -1.38 -10.07 15.20
CA GLN A 159 -1.61 -11.41 15.72
C GLN A 159 -2.67 -11.43 16.82
N VAL A 160 -2.55 -10.53 17.81
CA VAL A 160 -3.50 -10.48 18.94
C VAL A 160 -4.85 -9.97 18.47
N GLY A 161 -4.89 -9.01 17.57
CA GLY A 161 -6.12 -8.55 16.92
C GLY A 161 -6.88 -9.71 16.30
N TYR A 162 -6.21 -10.56 15.50
CA TYR A 162 -6.83 -11.76 14.93
C TYR A 162 -7.37 -12.75 15.97
N LEU A 163 -6.60 -12.99 17.03
CA LEU A 163 -7.04 -13.89 18.10
C LEU A 163 -8.31 -13.40 18.83
N ARG A 164 -8.54 -12.08 18.84
CA ARG A 164 -9.69 -11.44 19.50
C ARG A 164 -10.90 -11.32 18.60
N THR A 165 -10.70 -10.87 17.37
CA THR A 165 -11.78 -10.50 16.43
C THR A 165 -12.00 -11.52 15.32
N GLY A 166 -11.05 -12.46 15.10
CA GLY A 166 -11.07 -13.37 13.96
C GLY A 166 -10.70 -12.71 12.61
N SER A 167 -10.31 -11.43 12.62
CA SER A 167 -9.97 -10.65 11.43
C SER A 167 -8.68 -9.85 11.64
N HIS A 168 -8.02 -9.52 10.56
CA HIS A 168 -6.88 -8.59 10.51
C HIS A 168 -7.29 -7.17 10.10
N ASP A 169 -8.57 -6.92 9.83
CA ASP A 169 -9.07 -5.72 9.13
C ASP A 169 -8.64 -4.42 9.80
N LEU A 170 -8.66 -4.34 11.14
CA LEU A 170 -8.29 -3.12 11.86
C LEU A 170 -6.79 -2.81 11.74
N PHE A 171 -5.94 -3.84 11.82
CA PHE A 171 -4.50 -3.66 11.63
C PHE A 171 -4.16 -3.35 10.17
N ASP A 172 -4.79 -4.06 9.25
CA ASP A 172 -4.56 -3.89 7.81
C ASP A 172 -5.09 -2.50 7.34
N ASP A 173 -6.22 -1.98 7.91
CA ASP A 173 -6.67 -0.60 7.69
C ASP A 173 -5.66 0.41 8.23
N PHE A 174 -5.15 0.21 9.45
CA PHE A 174 -4.14 1.10 10.05
C PHE A 174 -2.88 1.19 9.18
N VAL A 175 -2.27 0.06 8.81
CA VAL A 175 -1.07 0.04 7.97
C VAL A 175 -1.38 0.56 6.56
N GLY A 176 -2.52 0.17 5.99
CA GLY A 176 -2.97 0.64 4.68
C GLY A 176 -3.16 2.16 4.62
N LYS A 177 -3.76 2.77 5.65
CA LYS A 177 -3.93 4.24 5.75
C LYS A 177 -2.60 4.97 5.90
N LEU A 178 -1.67 4.43 6.72
CA LEU A 178 -0.32 4.98 6.83
C LEU A 178 0.44 4.90 5.50
N THR A 179 0.40 3.75 4.83
CA THR A 179 1.03 3.57 3.51
C THR A 179 0.41 4.52 2.49
N GLN A 180 -0.92 4.61 2.43
CA GLN A 180 -1.62 5.55 1.56
C GLN A 180 -1.23 7.01 1.87
N PHE A 181 -1.10 7.38 3.14
CA PHE A 181 -0.66 8.72 3.53
C PHE A 181 0.76 8.98 3.03
N LEU A 182 1.70 8.06 3.25
CA LEU A 182 3.10 8.23 2.82
C LEU A 182 3.21 8.34 1.29
N THR A 183 2.53 7.47 0.55
CA THR A 183 2.61 7.43 -0.92
C THR A 183 1.79 8.52 -1.61
N SER A 184 0.91 9.22 -0.89
CA SER A 184 0.15 10.35 -1.45
C SER A 184 1.05 11.58 -1.52
N ASP A 185 1.24 12.13 -2.71
CA ASP A 185 1.95 13.39 -2.90
C ASP A 185 1.24 14.54 -2.16
N PRO A 186 1.89 15.28 -1.23
CA PRO A 186 1.28 16.42 -0.54
C PRO A 186 0.73 17.49 -1.48
N GLY A 187 1.30 17.60 -2.69
CA GLY A 187 0.77 18.47 -3.74
C GLY A 187 -0.45 17.90 -4.46
N VAL A 188 -0.72 16.58 -4.42
CA VAL A 188 -1.89 15.96 -5.08
C VAL A 188 -3.20 16.45 -4.47
N ASP A 189 -3.22 16.73 -3.17
CA ASP A 189 -4.44 17.19 -2.52
C ASP A 189 -4.83 18.61 -2.93
N ARG A 190 -3.85 19.45 -3.29
CA ARG A 190 -4.11 20.83 -3.73
C ARG A 190 -4.22 21.01 -5.25
N PHE A 191 -3.60 20.15 -6.03
CA PHE A 191 -3.66 20.16 -7.48
C PHE A 191 -3.75 18.75 -8.04
N ARG A 192 -4.90 18.37 -8.59
CA ARG A 192 -5.16 17.08 -9.23
C ARG A 192 -5.41 17.26 -10.70
N VAL A 193 -4.89 16.32 -11.49
CA VAL A 193 -5.18 16.22 -12.92
C VAL A 193 -5.56 14.80 -13.24
N GLU A 194 -6.74 14.63 -13.80
CA GLU A 194 -7.28 13.36 -14.26
C GLU A 194 -7.11 13.28 -15.78
N SER A 195 -6.41 12.27 -16.25
CA SER A 195 -6.14 12.01 -17.67
C SER A 195 -6.40 10.52 -17.96
N PRO A 196 -6.99 10.19 -19.11
CA PRO A 196 -7.05 8.80 -19.55
C PRO A 196 -5.62 8.27 -19.76
N ARG A 197 -5.38 7.03 -19.38
CA ARG A 197 -4.10 6.35 -19.65
C ARG A 197 -4.04 5.75 -21.04
N ILE A 198 -5.18 5.34 -21.56
CA ILE A 198 -5.35 4.77 -22.89
C ILE A 198 -6.51 5.51 -23.57
N LEU A 199 -6.32 5.89 -24.81
CA LEU A 199 -7.30 6.57 -25.64
C LEU A 199 -7.32 5.91 -27.02
N ASN A 200 -8.47 5.78 -27.64
CA ASN A 200 -8.53 5.36 -29.04
C ASN A 200 -8.44 6.59 -29.95
N GLU A 201 -7.89 6.42 -31.15
CA GLU A 201 -7.67 7.49 -32.12
C GLU A 201 -8.94 8.28 -32.50
N ASP A 202 -10.12 7.64 -32.44
CA ASP A 202 -11.42 8.26 -32.70
C ASP A 202 -11.95 9.10 -31.54
N GLN A 203 -11.39 8.92 -30.33
CA GLN A 203 -11.81 9.60 -29.11
C GLN A 203 -11.09 10.93 -28.95
N ARG A 204 -11.74 11.86 -28.24
CA ARG A 204 -11.14 13.16 -27.90
C ARG A 204 -10.43 13.05 -26.56
N LEU A 205 -9.22 13.61 -26.49
CA LEU A 205 -8.49 13.72 -25.24
C LEU A 205 -9.15 14.78 -24.36
N GLN A 206 -9.88 14.31 -23.37
CA GLN A 206 -10.49 15.15 -22.36
C GLN A 206 -9.78 14.94 -21.03
N MET A 207 -9.36 16.03 -20.41
CA MET A 207 -8.69 16.03 -19.12
C MET A 207 -9.47 16.91 -18.14
N GLN A 208 -9.41 16.54 -16.87
CA GLN A 208 -10.00 17.33 -15.78
C GLN A 208 -8.91 17.70 -14.80
N ALA A 209 -9.01 18.91 -14.24
CA ALA A 209 -8.13 19.36 -13.18
C ALA A 209 -8.93 19.95 -12.02
N ARG A 210 -8.38 19.82 -10.82
CA ARG A 210 -8.92 20.45 -9.62
C ARG A 210 -7.78 21.13 -8.88
N ALA A 211 -8.00 22.36 -8.48
CA ALA A 211 -7.07 23.14 -7.68
C ALA A 211 -7.76 23.57 -6.39
N TYR A 212 -7.03 23.53 -5.29
CA TYR A 212 -7.51 23.87 -3.96
C TYR A 212 -6.56 24.86 -3.30
N ASP A 213 -7.10 25.77 -2.52
CA ASP A 213 -6.33 26.71 -1.70
C ASP A 213 -5.67 26.00 -0.47
N ALA A 214 -5.02 26.78 0.38
CA ALA A 214 -4.36 26.26 1.60
C ALA A 214 -5.34 25.60 2.60
N THR A 215 -6.63 25.95 2.51
CA THR A 215 -7.70 25.42 3.35
C THR A 215 -8.50 24.29 2.68
N LEU A 216 -7.98 23.77 1.56
CA LEU A 216 -8.62 22.74 0.73
C LEU A 216 -10.00 23.15 0.16
N GLN A 217 -10.25 24.46 0.03
CA GLN A 217 -11.41 24.94 -0.69
C GLN A 217 -11.12 24.98 -2.20
N PRO A 218 -12.09 24.61 -3.05
CA PRO A 218 -11.89 24.69 -4.51
C PRO A 218 -11.49 26.10 -4.95
N LEU A 219 -10.33 26.21 -5.58
CA LEU A 219 -9.82 27.47 -6.09
C LEU A 219 -10.47 27.74 -7.44
N GLN A 220 -11.12 28.91 -7.59
CA GLN A 220 -11.68 29.36 -8.85
C GLN A 220 -10.74 30.36 -9.52
N GLY A 221 -10.61 30.26 -10.85
CA GLY A 221 -9.77 31.19 -11.62
C GLY A 221 -8.28 30.91 -11.61
N ALA A 222 -7.84 29.69 -11.19
CA ALA A 222 -6.45 29.28 -11.35
C ALA A 222 -6.10 29.15 -12.84
N ASP A 223 -4.93 29.66 -13.21
CA ASP A 223 -4.37 29.46 -14.56
C ASP A 223 -3.62 28.13 -14.57
N ILE A 224 -4.18 27.14 -15.25
CA ILE A 224 -3.62 25.80 -15.36
C ILE A 224 -3.12 25.59 -16.77
N ALA A 225 -1.80 25.54 -16.94
CA ALA A 225 -1.14 25.24 -18.20
C ALA A 225 -0.91 23.74 -18.35
N LEU A 226 -1.15 23.19 -19.53
CA LEU A 226 -0.80 21.84 -19.92
C LEU A 226 0.18 21.87 -21.09
N GLN A 227 1.28 21.14 -20.94
CA GLN A 227 2.22 20.83 -22.03
C GLN A 227 2.13 19.35 -22.33
N LEU A 228 1.86 19.01 -23.57
CA LEU A 228 1.80 17.66 -24.08
C LEU A 228 2.98 17.46 -25.03
N SER A 229 3.72 16.36 -24.89
CA SER A 229 4.89 16.04 -25.71
C SER A 229 4.73 14.67 -26.32
N ASP A 230 5.03 14.54 -27.61
CA ASP A 230 5.08 13.25 -28.29
C ASP A 230 6.46 12.57 -28.14
N SER A 231 6.59 11.37 -28.67
CA SER A 231 7.85 10.60 -28.66
C SER A 231 8.96 11.21 -29.50
N THR A 232 8.65 12.19 -30.39
CA THR A 232 9.62 12.91 -31.22
C THR A 232 10.13 14.17 -30.54
N GLY A 233 9.53 14.55 -29.39
CA GLY A 233 9.83 15.78 -28.64
C GLY A 233 9.05 17.01 -29.11
N ALA A 234 8.07 16.88 -30.01
CA ALA A 234 7.19 17.97 -30.35
C ALA A 234 6.30 18.31 -29.16
N GLN A 235 6.13 19.62 -28.89
CA GLN A 235 5.43 20.11 -27.70
C GLN A 235 4.18 20.88 -28.12
N PHE A 236 3.07 20.59 -27.43
CA PHE A 236 1.77 21.22 -27.64
C PHE A 236 1.31 21.82 -26.32
N ASN A 237 0.99 23.10 -26.32
CA ASN A 237 0.62 23.84 -25.13
C ASN A 237 -0.87 24.14 -25.12
N TYR A 238 -1.52 23.84 -23.99
CA TYR A 238 -2.95 24.06 -23.75
C TYR A 238 -3.17 24.79 -22.44
N ARG A 239 -4.37 25.27 -22.22
CA ARG A 239 -4.84 25.80 -20.93
C ARG A 239 -6.18 25.19 -20.60
N PHE A 240 -6.36 24.87 -19.33
CA PHE A 240 -7.64 24.41 -18.83
C PHE A 240 -8.63 25.59 -18.73
N SER A 241 -9.89 25.32 -19.02
CA SER A 241 -10.99 26.27 -18.84
C SER A 241 -11.75 25.92 -17.55
N SER A 242 -12.17 26.93 -16.79
CA SER A 242 -12.99 26.72 -15.61
C SER A 242 -14.35 26.12 -15.98
N SER A 243 -14.76 25.10 -15.21
CA SER A 243 -16.06 24.45 -15.36
C SER A 243 -17.06 25.01 -14.35
N THR A 244 -18.32 25.10 -14.73
CA THR A 244 -19.43 25.51 -13.84
C THR A 244 -19.63 24.55 -12.65
N SER A 245 -19.08 23.35 -12.69
CA SER A 245 -19.13 22.34 -11.61
C SER A 245 -18.00 22.47 -10.58
N GLY A 246 -17.20 23.53 -10.60
CA GLY A 246 -16.15 23.79 -9.58
C GLY A 246 -14.81 23.12 -9.84
N GLY A 247 -14.51 22.77 -11.08
CA GLY A 247 -13.21 22.24 -11.53
C GLY A 247 -12.77 22.90 -12.84
N TYR A 248 -11.75 22.31 -13.46
CA TYR A 248 -11.20 22.78 -14.73
C TYR A 248 -11.26 21.65 -15.74
N THR A 249 -11.61 21.95 -16.98
CA THR A 249 -11.69 20.97 -18.07
C THR A 249 -10.84 21.42 -19.24
N LEU A 250 -10.28 20.47 -19.94
CA LEU A 250 -9.55 20.66 -21.17
C LEU A 250 -10.03 19.63 -22.19
N ASP A 251 -10.31 20.08 -23.41
CA ASP A 251 -10.51 19.25 -24.58
C ASP A 251 -9.37 19.52 -25.57
N ALA A 252 -8.40 18.61 -25.63
CA ALA A 252 -7.25 18.74 -26.52
C ALA A 252 -7.50 18.13 -27.91
N GLY A 253 -8.73 17.70 -28.22
CA GLY A 253 -9.08 17.14 -29.53
C GLY A 253 -8.68 15.68 -29.71
N ARG A 254 -8.51 15.24 -30.96
CA ARG A 254 -8.09 13.90 -31.32
C ARG A 254 -6.59 13.88 -31.59
N TRP A 255 -5.98 12.74 -31.23
CA TRP A 255 -4.53 12.54 -31.32
C TRP A 255 -4.22 11.32 -32.16
N PRO A 256 -3.16 11.34 -32.97
CA PRO A 256 -2.68 10.17 -33.72
C PRO A 256 -2.22 9.06 -32.77
N GLU A 257 -2.14 7.85 -33.28
CA GLU A 257 -1.54 6.72 -32.57
C GLU A 257 -0.14 7.06 -32.08
N GLY A 258 0.16 6.76 -30.81
CA GLY A 258 1.46 7.03 -30.22
C GLY A 258 1.43 7.14 -28.71
N THR A 259 2.61 7.29 -28.13
CA THR A 259 2.78 7.54 -26.70
C THR A 259 3.08 9.01 -26.46
N TYR A 260 2.34 9.60 -25.56
CA TYR A 260 2.45 11.01 -25.20
C TYR A 260 2.72 11.16 -23.71
N THR A 261 3.55 12.13 -23.38
CA THR A 261 3.77 12.55 -21.99
C THR A 261 3.16 13.93 -21.81
N TRP A 262 2.59 14.18 -20.64
CA TRP A 262 2.02 15.46 -20.33
C TRP A 262 2.54 16.02 -19.00
N ARG A 263 2.61 17.34 -18.94
CA ARG A 263 2.96 18.13 -17.76
C ARG A 263 1.92 19.22 -17.58
N ALA A 264 1.23 19.21 -16.45
CA ALA A 264 0.30 20.28 -16.08
C ALA A 264 0.89 21.06 -14.92
N ALA A 265 0.81 22.38 -14.98
CA ALA A 265 1.34 23.27 -13.95
C ALA A 265 0.36 24.40 -13.63
N THR A 266 0.32 24.78 -12.36
CA THR A 266 -0.44 25.94 -11.86
C THR A 266 0.26 26.57 -10.67
N GLU A 267 0.00 27.86 -10.44
CA GLU A 267 0.51 28.56 -9.26
C GLU A 267 -0.61 28.78 -8.25
N ILE A 268 -0.40 28.34 -7.00
CA ILE A 268 -1.36 28.46 -5.91
C ILE A 268 -0.67 29.09 -4.71
N GLY A 269 -1.07 30.31 -4.36
CA GLY A 269 -0.49 31.01 -3.20
C GLY A 269 1.00 31.27 -3.31
N GLY A 270 1.52 31.55 -4.52
CA GLY A 270 2.95 31.80 -4.78
C GLY A 270 3.80 30.52 -4.89
N THR A 271 3.18 29.34 -4.81
CA THR A 271 3.87 28.04 -4.99
C THR A 271 3.42 27.41 -6.29
N THR A 272 4.37 26.97 -7.12
CA THR A 272 4.08 26.23 -8.34
C THR A 272 3.84 24.75 -8.04
N PHE A 273 2.69 24.25 -8.47
CA PHE A 273 2.32 22.84 -8.40
C PHE A 273 2.39 22.24 -9.80
N GLU A 274 3.01 21.10 -9.91
CA GLU A 274 3.19 20.40 -11.18
C GLU A 274 2.69 18.96 -11.10
N ARG A 275 2.08 18.48 -12.19
CA ARG A 275 1.69 17.07 -12.38
C ARG A 275 2.16 16.60 -13.73
N LYS A 276 2.60 15.35 -13.76
CA LYS A 276 3.08 14.66 -14.95
C LYS A 276 2.35 13.34 -15.12
N GLY A 277 2.24 12.90 -16.35
CA GLY A 277 1.69 11.61 -16.66
C GLY A 277 1.97 11.24 -18.11
N ALA A 278 1.53 10.05 -18.46
CA ALA A 278 1.62 9.54 -19.83
C ALA A 278 0.26 9.03 -20.28
N LEU A 279 0.03 9.06 -21.57
CA LEU A 279 -1.13 8.46 -22.23
C LEU A 279 -0.68 7.75 -23.51
N GLU A 280 -1.35 6.68 -23.82
CA GLU A 280 -1.17 5.91 -25.05
C GLU A 280 -2.41 6.06 -25.92
N VAL A 281 -2.22 6.51 -27.14
CA VAL A 281 -3.27 6.55 -28.17
C VAL A 281 -3.10 5.32 -29.05
N ARG A 282 -4.14 4.50 -29.12
CA ARG A 282 -4.15 3.29 -29.92
C ARG A 282 -4.96 3.45 -31.18
N ALA A 283 -4.50 2.86 -32.26
CA ALA A 283 -5.28 2.75 -33.47
C ALA A 283 -6.61 2.06 -33.17
N MET A 284 -7.68 2.53 -33.79
CA MET A 284 -8.97 1.88 -33.71
C MET A 284 -8.92 0.59 -34.55
N GLU A 285 -8.82 -0.55 -33.90
CA GLU A 285 -9.05 -1.83 -34.56
C GLU A 285 -10.54 -1.93 -34.92
N LEU A 286 -10.88 -1.52 -36.14
CA LEU A 286 -12.24 -1.59 -36.70
C LEU A 286 -12.82 -3.02 -36.75
N GLU A 287 -12.00 -4.04 -36.48
CA GLU A 287 -12.41 -5.43 -36.51
C GLU A 287 -13.15 -5.90 -35.22
N GLN A 288 -13.05 -5.19 -34.11
CA GLN A 288 -13.68 -5.62 -32.85
C GLN A 288 -15.13 -5.15 -32.66
N ASN A 289 -15.57 -4.13 -33.36
CA ASN A 289 -16.93 -3.62 -33.22
C ASN A 289 -17.83 -4.00 -34.41
N GLY A 290 -18.45 -5.19 -34.30
CA GLY A 290 -19.69 -5.41 -35.06
C GLY A 290 -19.69 -6.47 -36.16
N ARG A 291 -18.72 -7.38 -36.22
CA ARG A 291 -18.91 -8.57 -37.06
C ARG A 291 -19.68 -9.62 -36.27
N ALA A 292 -20.93 -9.88 -36.71
CA ALA A 292 -21.61 -11.08 -36.34
C ALA A 292 -20.66 -12.27 -36.64
N ALA A 293 -20.49 -13.17 -35.66
CA ALA A 293 -19.61 -14.32 -35.83
C ALA A 293 -19.93 -15.05 -37.14
N ASP A 294 -18.93 -15.27 -37.99
CA ASP A 294 -19.11 -16.03 -39.22
C ASP A 294 -19.28 -17.52 -38.88
N HIS A 295 -20.50 -17.85 -38.51
CA HIS A 295 -20.90 -19.21 -38.16
C HIS A 295 -20.68 -20.21 -39.29
N ALA A 296 -20.66 -19.75 -40.54
CA ALA A 296 -20.43 -20.61 -41.68
C ALA A 296 -18.96 -21.04 -41.80
N THR A 297 -18.03 -20.09 -41.56
CA THR A 297 -16.60 -20.40 -41.53
C THR A 297 -16.24 -21.24 -40.31
N LEU A 298 -16.76 -20.90 -39.10
CA LEU A 298 -16.56 -21.71 -37.89
C LEU A 298 -17.07 -23.17 -38.09
N ARG A 299 -18.22 -23.37 -38.72
CA ARG A 299 -18.76 -24.70 -39.02
C ARG A 299 -17.86 -25.46 -39.99
N ARG A 300 -17.35 -24.80 -41.05
CA ARG A 300 -16.42 -25.44 -42.01
C ARG A 300 -15.10 -25.83 -41.33
N LEU A 301 -14.57 -24.97 -40.49
CA LEU A 301 -13.34 -25.24 -39.75
C LEU A 301 -13.53 -26.43 -38.79
N SER A 302 -14.64 -26.46 -38.06
CA SER A 302 -14.99 -27.55 -37.15
C SER A 302 -15.09 -28.88 -37.90
N LEU A 303 -15.80 -28.92 -39.03
CA LEU A 303 -15.94 -30.13 -39.87
C LEU A 303 -14.59 -30.56 -40.47
N ALA A 304 -13.76 -29.64 -40.94
CA ALA A 304 -12.44 -29.95 -41.50
C ALA A 304 -11.49 -30.54 -40.47
N ALA A 305 -11.63 -30.12 -39.20
CA ALA A 305 -10.87 -30.63 -38.04
C ALA A 305 -11.48 -31.92 -37.45
N GLY A 306 -12.55 -32.49 -38.05
CA GLY A 306 -13.26 -33.66 -37.52
C GLY A 306 -14.06 -33.38 -36.25
N GLY A 307 -14.39 -32.10 -36.00
CA GLY A 307 -15.21 -31.65 -34.88
C GLY A 307 -16.69 -31.51 -35.23
N VAL A 308 -17.50 -31.10 -34.25
CA VAL A 308 -18.95 -30.90 -34.40
C VAL A 308 -19.29 -29.49 -33.89
N THR A 309 -20.17 -28.80 -34.60
CA THR A 309 -20.72 -27.51 -34.19
C THR A 309 -22.16 -27.71 -33.74
N VAL A 310 -22.45 -27.31 -32.49
CA VAL A 310 -23.81 -27.38 -31.92
C VAL A 310 -24.34 -25.98 -31.62
N SER A 311 -25.64 -25.81 -31.68
CA SER A 311 -26.32 -24.59 -31.28
C SER A 311 -26.33 -24.49 -29.73
N PRO A 312 -26.35 -23.30 -29.12
CA PRO A 312 -26.51 -23.11 -27.67
C PRO A 312 -27.74 -23.81 -27.08
N LEU A 313 -28.77 -24.04 -27.90
CA LEU A 313 -29.98 -24.78 -27.53
C LEU A 313 -29.80 -26.32 -27.52
N GLN A 314 -28.65 -26.81 -27.97
CA GLN A 314 -28.33 -28.23 -28.10
C GLN A 314 -27.07 -28.62 -27.30
N LEU A 315 -26.79 -27.94 -26.19
CA LEU A 315 -25.62 -28.21 -25.36
C LEU A 315 -25.62 -29.63 -24.76
N ASP A 316 -26.80 -30.18 -24.49
CA ASP A 316 -26.93 -31.58 -23.99
C ASP A 316 -26.40 -32.59 -25.01
N SER A 317 -26.67 -32.38 -26.32
CA SER A 317 -26.14 -33.23 -27.41
C SER A 317 -24.63 -33.16 -27.52
N LEU A 318 -23.98 -32.02 -27.14
CA LEU A 318 -22.54 -31.91 -27.15
C LEU A 318 -21.90 -32.82 -26.10
N THR A 319 -22.48 -32.90 -24.91
CA THR A 319 -22.00 -33.78 -23.83
C THR A 319 -22.08 -35.25 -24.26
N GLU A 320 -23.17 -35.65 -24.94
CA GLU A 320 -23.35 -36.99 -25.43
C GLU A 320 -22.35 -37.34 -26.55
N ILE A 321 -22.15 -36.44 -27.53
CA ILE A 321 -21.15 -36.58 -28.59
C ILE A 321 -19.73 -36.66 -28.03
N MET A 322 -19.41 -35.85 -27.06
CA MET A 322 -18.09 -35.84 -26.39
C MET A 322 -17.85 -37.16 -25.66
N THR A 323 -18.82 -37.65 -24.91
CA THR A 323 -18.72 -38.91 -24.15
C THR A 323 -18.56 -40.11 -25.06
N ASN A 324 -19.30 -40.14 -26.20
CA ASN A 324 -19.28 -41.23 -27.14
C ASN A 324 -18.10 -41.20 -28.14
N SER A 325 -17.39 -40.07 -28.26
CA SER A 325 -16.29 -39.92 -29.22
C SER A 325 -15.00 -40.67 -28.85
N GLY A 326 -14.88 -41.16 -27.62
CA GLY A 326 -13.69 -41.87 -27.12
C GLY A 326 -12.40 -41.05 -27.11
N ARG A 327 -12.47 -39.74 -27.46
CA ARG A 327 -11.31 -38.83 -27.55
C ARG A 327 -10.95 -38.17 -26.24
N PHE A 328 -11.78 -38.30 -25.20
CA PHE A 328 -11.54 -37.77 -23.89
C PHE A 328 -10.95 -38.85 -22.98
N THR A 329 -9.66 -38.76 -22.79
CA THR A 329 -9.03 -39.45 -21.66
C THR A 329 -9.21 -38.54 -20.40
N PRO A 330 -9.86 -39.06 -19.35
CA PRO A 330 -9.98 -38.26 -18.13
C PRO A 330 -8.57 -38.05 -17.54
N GLU A 331 -8.10 -36.79 -17.56
CA GLU A 331 -6.93 -36.41 -16.79
C GLU A 331 -7.28 -36.52 -15.30
N ARG A 332 -6.69 -37.49 -14.64
CA ARG A 332 -6.75 -37.57 -13.18
C ARG A 332 -5.84 -36.52 -12.60
N ASN A 333 -6.38 -35.37 -12.23
CA ASN A 333 -5.69 -34.42 -11.39
C ASN A 333 -5.59 -34.97 -9.97
N TRP A 334 -4.39 -35.37 -9.60
CA TRP A 334 -4.07 -35.72 -8.22
C TRP A 334 -3.83 -34.42 -7.46
N SER A 335 -4.72 -34.05 -6.57
CA SER A 335 -4.46 -33.04 -5.57
C SER A 335 -3.87 -33.73 -4.34
N GLU A 336 -2.56 -33.60 -4.12
CA GLU A 336 -1.96 -33.97 -2.83
C GLU A 336 -2.49 -33.02 -1.77
N ARG A 337 -3.32 -33.53 -0.90
CA ARG A 337 -3.74 -32.82 0.32
C ARG A 337 -2.77 -33.21 1.41
N LEU A 338 -1.75 -32.40 1.62
CA LEU A 338 -0.88 -32.51 2.80
C LEU A 338 -1.74 -32.23 4.04
N GLN A 339 -2.03 -33.25 4.83
CA GLN A 339 -2.63 -33.09 6.15
C GLN A 339 -1.52 -32.91 7.17
N ASP A 340 -1.57 -31.79 7.85
CA ASP A 340 -0.61 -31.43 8.88
C ASP A 340 -0.74 -32.40 10.07
N ILE A 341 0.23 -33.29 10.23
CA ILE A 341 0.26 -34.34 11.27
C ILE A 341 0.24 -33.71 12.68
N ILE A 342 0.75 -32.49 12.82
CA ILE A 342 0.81 -31.74 14.09
C ILE A 342 -0.59 -31.40 14.64
N LYS A 343 -1.62 -31.34 13.80
CA LYS A 343 -3.01 -31.08 14.22
C LYS A 343 -3.74 -32.35 14.70
N TRP A 344 -3.12 -33.51 14.68
CA TRP A 344 -3.73 -34.75 15.11
C TRP A 344 -3.74 -34.85 16.64
N LYS A 345 -4.83 -34.47 17.26
CA LYS A 345 -5.09 -34.63 18.70
C LYS A 345 -4.82 -36.05 19.17
N VAL A 346 -5.03 -37.04 18.31
CA VAL A 346 -4.77 -38.46 18.61
C VAL A 346 -3.30 -38.75 18.92
N LEU A 347 -2.37 -38.11 18.17
CA LEU A 347 -0.92 -38.29 18.42
C LEU A 347 -0.52 -37.74 19.79
N LEU A 348 -1.13 -36.61 20.20
CA LEU A 348 -0.92 -36.07 21.55
C LEU A 348 -1.40 -37.02 22.65
N TYR A 349 -2.59 -37.62 22.47
CA TYR A 349 -3.09 -38.61 23.47
C TYR A 349 -2.25 -39.87 23.54
N ILE A 350 -1.75 -40.37 22.38
CA ILE A 350 -0.82 -41.51 22.36
C ILE A 350 0.48 -41.18 23.09
N LEU A 351 1.04 -39.98 22.84
CA LEU A 351 2.28 -39.53 23.51
C LEU A 351 2.08 -39.42 25.03
N ILE A 352 0.98 -38.81 25.47
CA ILE A 352 0.63 -38.73 26.90
C ILE A 352 0.45 -40.14 27.51
N GLY A 353 -0.21 -41.05 26.80
CA GLY A 353 -0.39 -42.43 27.22
C GLY A 353 0.92 -43.16 27.38
N LEU A 354 1.84 -43.04 26.43
CA LEU A 354 3.19 -43.66 26.50
C LEU A 354 4.01 -43.09 27.65
N LEU A 355 4.04 -41.80 27.85
CA LEU A 355 4.76 -41.16 28.97
C LEU A 355 4.18 -41.55 30.33
N SER A 356 2.85 -41.64 30.42
CA SER A 356 2.18 -42.08 31.64
C SER A 356 2.49 -43.56 31.96
N THR A 357 2.50 -44.41 30.95
CA THR A 357 2.83 -45.82 31.07
C THR A 357 4.31 -45.99 31.48
N GLU A 358 5.22 -45.27 30.84
CA GLU A 358 6.65 -45.28 31.22
C GLU A 358 6.83 -44.83 32.68
N TRP A 359 6.16 -43.76 33.10
CA TRP A 359 6.23 -43.29 34.48
C TRP A 359 5.71 -44.32 35.49
N ILE A 360 4.58 -44.98 35.20
CA ILE A 360 4.01 -46.02 36.04
C ILE A 360 4.97 -47.22 36.14
N LEU A 361 5.54 -47.67 35.02
CA LEU A 361 6.47 -48.78 34.96
C LEU A 361 7.75 -48.48 35.73
N ARG A 362 8.32 -47.29 35.58
CA ARG A 362 9.51 -46.86 36.35
C ARG A 362 9.23 -46.79 37.85
N ARG A 363 8.06 -46.32 38.25
CA ARG A 363 7.64 -46.29 39.65
C ARG A 363 7.43 -47.69 40.22
N TRP A 364 6.92 -48.61 39.43
CA TRP A 364 6.70 -50.00 39.84
C TRP A 364 8.02 -50.83 39.95
N ALA A 365 8.96 -50.50 39.05
CA ALA A 365 10.29 -51.08 39.02
C ALA A 365 11.28 -50.57 40.11
N GLY A 366 10.84 -49.57 40.90
CA GLY A 366 11.64 -49.05 42.00
C GLY A 366 12.88 -48.24 41.60
N THR A 367 12.88 -47.66 40.39
CA THR A 367 14.01 -46.93 39.85
C THR A 367 13.90 -45.41 40.10
N TYR A 368 13.28 -45.02 41.21
CA TYR A 368 13.33 -43.67 41.77
C TYR A 368 13.82 -43.73 43.21
#